data_bf172ac48ea58e754cf993b3eb0215be
#
_entry.id   bf172ac48ea58e754cf993b3eb0215be
#
_cell.length_a   1.000
_cell.length_b   1.000
_cell.length_c   1.000
_cell.angle_alpha   90.00
_cell.angle_beta   90.00
_cell.angle_gamma   90.00
#
_symmetry.space_group_name_H-M   'P 1'
#
loop_
_entity.id
_entity.type
_entity.pdbx_description
1 polymer ?
#
loop_
_entity_poly.entity_id
_entity_poly.type
_entity_poly.pdbx_seq_one_letter_code
_entity_poly.pdbx_strand_id
1 'polypeptide(L)'
;MAALGDASPRGAEQGSPWFWNFLKAELSPYPGRGWVVARMTVSATIVMLITMTFQIPGGFQGAIFTLIISRESPVETLRSGFRIAMAFLIGTLYIVLSVTVVIGNPLTHFLWVAISLFASFFLLRIIADYGTAAPLGFAILGALSVWDNHLVNVNSRLENTLWLAGSVAIAAAVTIVVEYIFRLAHPSTDFAEGIEIRMRTIENVLRSAATQHPLDSEWEKNLGIYATVGTSRLRRLILRSGYSTHYKAQIGAAVALVGRLIDIAANFQFAVSQQAETIDPDDRQRCLRLADEVHSLCIALTQHQLPQQFERPSPDAPTQIPFLKTMEDTAVLIPQGIFGNRVHQRLRSSAA
;
A
#
# COMPACT_ATOMS: atom_id res chain seq x y z
N MET A 1 -36.79 0.56 -31.90
CA MET A 1 -36.00 1.26 -32.92
C MET A 1 -35.81 2.69 -32.44
N ALA A 2 -34.74 2.94 -31.73
CA ALA A 2 -34.36 4.27 -31.25
C ALA A 2 -32.87 4.46 -31.51
N ALA A 3 -32.56 5.58 -32.09
CA ALA A 3 -31.31 5.94 -32.73
C ALA A 3 -30.09 5.79 -31.83
N LEU A 4 -29.13 5.00 -32.31
CA LEU A 4 -27.73 5.07 -31.91
C LEU A 4 -27.17 6.39 -32.46
N GLY A 5 -27.04 7.38 -31.60
CA GLY A 5 -26.38 8.63 -31.91
C GLY A 5 -24.91 8.41 -32.20
N ASP A 6 -24.48 8.93 -33.32
CA ASP A 6 -23.11 9.02 -33.82
C ASP A 6 -22.14 9.55 -32.78
N ALA A 7 -21.42 8.66 -32.12
CA ALA A 7 -20.20 9.01 -31.45
C ALA A 7 -19.07 9.09 -32.48
N SER A 8 -18.98 10.21 -33.15
CA SER A 8 -17.83 10.57 -34.00
C SER A 8 -16.54 10.48 -33.15
N PRO A 9 -15.51 9.78 -33.61
CA PRO A 9 -14.23 9.74 -32.93
C PRO A 9 -13.50 11.09 -33.15
N ARG A 10 -13.80 12.07 -32.31
CA ARG A 10 -12.92 13.25 -32.17
C ARG A 10 -11.68 12.82 -31.45
N GLY A 11 -10.55 12.71 -32.17
CA GLY A 11 -9.28 12.58 -31.48
C GLY A 11 -8.22 11.71 -32.12
N ALA A 12 -8.12 11.68 -33.44
CA ALA A 12 -6.98 11.09 -34.12
C ALA A 12 -5.89 12.13 -34.49
N GLU A 13 -5.73 13.17 -33.67
CA GLU A 13 -4.60 14.09 -33.77
C GLU A 13 -4.09 14.40 -32.38
N GLN A 14 -2.97 13.82 -32.02
CA GLN A 14 -1.95 14.22 -31.07
C GLN A 14 -1.32 13.00 -30.35
N GLY A 15 -0.53 12.25 -31.09
CA GLY A 15 0.19 11.07 -30.58
C GLY A 15 1.40 11.37 -29.65
N SER A 16 1.58 12.60 -29.19
CA SER A 16 2.70 12.95 -28.28
C SER A 16 2.24 13.52 -26.92
N PRO A 17 1.24 14.39 -26.82
CA PRO A 17 0.93 15.00 -25.52
C PRO A 17 0.23 14.05 -24.54
N TRP A 18 -0.49 13.03 -24.99
CA TRP A 18 -1.19 12.11 -24.10
C TRP A 18 -0.20 11.28 -23.25
N PHE A 19 0.81 10.68 -23.84
CA PHE A 19 1.80 9.88 -23.12
C PHE A 19 2.57 10.73 -22.11
N TRP A 20 3.03 11.90 -22.51
CA TRP A 20 3.74 12.81 -21.62
C TRP A 20 2.86 13.38 -20.51
N ASN A 21 1.60 13.67 -20.78
CA ASN A 21 0.65 14.10 -19.77
C ASN A 21 0.30 12.98 -18.80
N PHE A 22 0.12 11.75 -19.30
CA PHE A 22 -0.04 10.55 -18.47
C PHE A 22 1.20 10.32 -17.60
N LEU A 23 2.38 10.33 -18.21
CA LEU A 23 3.64 10.15 -17.48
C LEU A 23 3.85 11.26 -16.42
N LYS A 24 3.55 12.49 -16.75
CA LYS A 24 3.63 13.63 -15.81
C LYS A 24 2.62 13.51 -14.67
N ALA A 25 1.43 13.00 -14.94
CA ALA A 25 0.41 12.73 -13.93
C ALA A 25 0.82 11.59 -12.99
N GLU A 26 1.36 10.49 -13.55
CA GLU A 26 1.88 9.34 -12.77
C GLU A 26 3.13 9.67 -11.98
N LEU A 27 4.02 10.51 -12.53
CA LEU A 27 5.23 10.98 -11.86
C LEU A 27 4.98 12.17 -10.94
N SER A 28 3.76 12.69 -10.89
CA SER A 28 3.45 13.83 -10.01
C SER A 28 3.75 13.47 -8.55
N PRO A 29 4.32 14.39 -7.77
CA PRO A 29 4.68 14.12 -6.39
C PRO A 29 3.41 13.82 -5.58
N TYR A 30 3.29 12.56 -5.17
CA TYR A 30 2.29 12.12 -4.21
C TYR A 30 2.84 12.32 -2.78
N PRO A 31 2.05 12.84 -1.82
CA PRO A 31 2.52 13.02 -0.45
C PRO A 31 3.13 11.72 0.12
N GLY A 32 4.34 11.79 0.67
CA GLY A 32 5.09 10.65 1.20
C GLY A 32 5.88 9.82 0.20
N ARG A 33 5.66 9.94 -1.12
CA ARG A 33 6.40 9.16 -2.13
C ARG A 33 7.89 9.48 -2.15
N GLY A 34 8.25 10.76 -2.03
CA GLY A 34 9.65 11.20 -2.01
C GLY A 34 10.44 10.55 -0.88
N TRP A 35 9.84 10.40 0.28
CA TRP A 35 10.46 9.78 1.45
C TRP A 35 10.70 8.28 1.27
N VAL A 36 9.75 7.57 0.67
CA VAL A 36 9.91 6.15 0.33
C VAL A 36 11.02 5.95 -0.68
N VAL A 37 11.06 6.78 -1.74
CA VAL A 37 12.13 6.73 -2.76
C VAL A 37 13.48 7.04 -2.14
N ALA A 38 13.60 8.09 -1.32
CA ALA A 38 14.84 8.47 -0.64
C ALA A 38 15.37 7.30 0.22
N ARG A 39 14.52 6.67 1.01
CA ARG A 39 14.85 5.52 1.85
C ARG A 39 15.36 4.33 1.04
N MET A 40 14.66 3.97 -0.04
CA MET A 40 15.07 2.90 -0.94
C MET A 40 16.41 3.21 -1.61
N THR A 41 16.59 4.44 -2.09
CA THR A 41 17.83 4.87 -2.74
C THR A 41 19.00 4.84 -1.77
N VAL A 42 18.83 5.37 -0.55
CA VAL A 42 19.88 5.34 0.49
C VAL A 42 20.27 3.90 0.83
N SER A 43 19.28 3.01 1.03
CA SER A 43 19.55 1.60 1.31
C SER A 43 20.33 0.93 0.19
N ALA A 44 19.90 1.11 -1.06
CA ALA A 44 20.57 0.52 -2.22
C ALA A 44 21.99 1.06 -2.40
N THR A 45 22.19 2.37 -2.19
CA THR A 45 23.52 3.00 -2.26
C THR A 45 24.47 2.45 -1.19
N ILE A 46 24.02 2.33 0.05
CA ILE A 46 24.83 1.77 1.14
C ILE A 46 25.21 0.31 0.83
N VAL A 47 24.27 -0.50 0.35
CA VAL A 47 24.56 -1.89 -0.04
C VAL A 47 25.59 -1.93 -1.16
N MET A 48 25.45 -1.09 -2.20
CA MET A 48 26.43 -1.01 -3.29
C MET A 48 27.80 -0.58 -2.77
N LEU A 49 27.88 0.42 -1.90
CA LEU A 49 29.14 0.84 -1.29
C LEU A 49 29.81 -0.30 -0.49
N ILE A 50 29.06 -1.00 0.33
CA ILE A 50 29.56 -2.15 1.10
C ILE A 50 30.06 -3.23 0.14
N THR A 51 29.27 -3.64 -0.83
CA THR A 51 29.62 -4.73 -1.72
C THR A 51 30.79 -4.40 -2.63
N MET A 52 30.93 -3.15 -3.08
CA MET A 52 32.08 -2.68 -3.84
C MET A 52 33.35 -2.57 -2.98
N THR A 53 33.25 -2.06 -1.76
CA THR A 53 34.38 -1.92 -0.84
C THR A 53 34.98 -3.26 -0.45
N PHE A 54 34.12 -4.24 -0.16
CA PHE A 54 34.54 -5.59 0.22
C PHE A 54 34.67 -6.54 -0.97
N GLN A 55 34.51 -6.05 -2.20
CA GLN A 55 34.59 -6.83 -3.45
C GLN A 55 33.72 -8.09 -3.44
N ILE A 56 32.51 -7.98 -2.89
CA ILE A 56 31.57 -9.11 -2.75
C ILE A 56 31.02 -9.49 -4.12
N PRO A 57 31.21 -10.74 -4.57
CA PRO A 57 30.65 -11.19 -5.84
C PRO A 57 29.12 -11.10 -5.85
N GLY A 58 28.55 -10.62 -6.96
CA GLY A 58 27.10 -10.51 -7.10
C GLY A 58 26.44 -9.41 -6.24
N GLY A 59 27.22 -8.43 -5.74
CA GLY A 59 26.73 -7.36 -4.89
C GLY A 59 25.55 -6.55 -5.48
N PHE A 60 25.45 -6.42 -6.81
CA PHE A 60 24.35 -5.76 -7.50
C PHE A 60 22.99 -6.44 -7.21
N GLN A 61 22.99 -7.77 -7.00
CA GLN A 61 21.77 -8.50 -6.64
C GLN A 61 21.28 -8.07 -5.25
N GLY A 62 22.19 -7.89 -4.28
CA GLY A 62 21.85 -7.33 -2.99
C GLY A 62 21.16 -5.96 -3.13
N ALA A 63 21.70 -5.07 -3.95
CA ALA A 63 21.09 -3.75 -4.19
C ALA A 63 19.67 -3.85 -4.80
N ILE A 64 19.43 -4.77 -5.73
CA ILE A 64 18.09 -5.02 -6.28
C ILE A 64 17.14 -5.51 -5.18
N PHE A 65 17.61 -6.43 -4.33
CA PHE A 65 16.78 -6.98 -3.26
C PHE A 65 16.44 -5.96 -2.17
N THR A 66 17.23 -4.88 -1.97
CA THR A 66 16.82 -3.79 -1.07
C THR A 66 15.48 -3.18 -1.47
N LEU A 67 15.24 -3.02 -2.77
CA LEU A 67 13.98 -2.47 -3.29
C LEU A 67 12.79 -3.41 -3.03
N ILE A 68 13.03 -4.72 -3.07
CA ILE A 68 12.00 -5.74 -2.83
C ILE A 68 11.75 -5.93 -1.33
N ILE A 69 12.78 -5.80 -0.49
CA ILE A 69 12.72 -5.97 0.96
C ILE A 69 12.03 -4.77 1.62
N SER A 70 12.30 -3.54 1.17
CA SER A 70 11.73 -2.33 1.74
C SER A 70 10.21 -2.33 1.59
N ARG A 71 9.52 -2.15 2.72
CA ARG A 71 8.04 -2.13 2.81
C ARG A 71 7.57 -0.85 3.47
N GLU A 72 6.26 -0.68 3.53
CA GLU A 72 5.62 0.50 4.11
C GLU A 72 5.82 0.62 5.63
N SER A 73 6.19 -0.47 6.33
CA SER A 73 6.45 -0.46 7.77
C SER A 73 7.71 -1.23 8.15
N PRO A 74 8.45 -0.80 9.20
CA PRO A 74 9.68 -1.46 9.64
C PRO A 74 9.48 -2.91 10.07
N VAL A 75 8.34 -3.23 10.68
CA VAL A 75 8.01 -4.61 11.10
C VAL A 75 7.82 -5.51 9.87
N GLU A 76 7.17 -5.01 8.84
CA GLU A 76 7.01 -5.76 7.58
C GLU A 76 8.33 -5.85 6.80
N THR A 77 9.15 -4.79 6.84
CA THR A 77 10.49 -4.81 6.24
C THR A 77 11.36 -5.86 6.95
N LEU A 78 11.35 -5.92 8.29
CA LEU A 78 12.05 -6.95 9.07
C LEU A 78 11.57 -8.36 8.69
N ARG A 79 10.26 -8.58 8.67
CA ARG A 79 9.66 -9.88 8.32
C ARG A 79 9.94 -10.27 6.87
N SER A 80 9.86 -9.32 5.93
CA SER A 80 10.18 -9.51 4.52
C SER A 80 11.65 -9.83 4.34
N GLY A 81 12.55 -9.05 4.96
CA GLY A 81 13.99 -9.24 4.91
C GLY A 81 14.40 -10.61 5.43
N PHE A 82 13.86 -11.03 6.58
CA PHE A 82 14.12 -12.35 7.13
C PHE A 82 13.64 -13.49 6.21
N ARG A 83 12.40 -13.38 5.67
CA ARG A 83 11.87 -14.39 4.74
C ARG A 83 12.70 -14.52 3.47
N ILE A 84 13.10 -13.37 2.89
CA ILE A 84 13.90 -13.33 1.66
C ILE A 84 15.30 -13.89 1.93
N ALA A 85 15.97 -13.48 3.02
CA ALA A 85 17.28 -14.01 3.39
C ALA A 85 17.24 -15.53 3.63
N MET A 86 16.20 -16.03 4.30
CA MET A 86 16.01 -17.47 4.50
C MET A 86 15.73 -18.22 3.21
N ALA A 87 14.94 -17.64 2.30
CA ALA A 87 14.69 -18.24 0.98
C ALA A 87 15.98 -18.37 0.17
N PHE A 88 16.84 -17.33 0.19
CA PHE A 88 18.15 -17.38 -0.46
C PHE A 88 19.09 -18.40 0.19
N LEU A 89 19.12 -18.44 1.51
CA LEU A 89 19.92 -19.44 2.24
C LEU A 89 19.50 -20.87 1.88
N ILE A 90 18.21 -21.17 1.88
CA ILE A 90 17.66 -22.49 1.54
C ILE A 90 17.95 -22.83 0.07
N GLY A 91 17.72 -21.89 -0.85
CA GLY A 91 17.98 -22.10 -2.29
C GLY A 91 19.47 -22.35 -2.58
N THR A 92 20.35 -21.56 -1.96
CA THR A 92 21.81 -21.71 -2.08
C THR A 92 22.26 -23.03 -1.51
N LEU A 93 21.78 -23.41 -0.32
CA LEU A 93 22.11 -24.68 0.32
C LEU A 93 21.66 -25.87 -0.53
N TYR A 94 20.46 -25.81 -1.10
CA TYR A 94 19.98 -26.83 -2.04
C TYR A 94 20.95 -27.04 -3.20
N ILE A 95 21.39 -25.97 -3.85
CA ILE A 95 22.30 -26.03 -5.00
C ILE A 95 23.67 -26.60 -4.56
N VAL A 96 24.26 -26.10 -3.47
CA VAL A 96 25.56 -26.57 -2.98
C VAL A 96 25.52 -28.05 -2.65
N LEU A 97 24.46 -28.53 -1.99
CA LEU A 97 24.34 -29.95 -1.65
C LEU A 97 24.08 -30.84 -2.87
N SER A 98 23.22 -30.38 -3.79
CA SER A 98 22.85 -31.19 -4.95
C SER A 98 23.96 -31.26 -6.01
N VAL A 99 24.74 -30.19 -6.20
CA VAL A 99 25.79 -30.13 -7.21
C VAL A 99 26.92 -31.13 -6.91
N THR A 100 27.20 -31.43 -5.64
CA THR A 100 28.24 -32.40 -5.25
C THR A 100 27.98 -33.80 -5.82
N VAL A 101 26.70 -34.14 -6.03
CA VAL A 101 26.30 -35.48 -6.56
C VAL A 101 26.35 -35.51 -8.09
N VAL A 102 26.22 -34.33 -8.74
CA VAL A 102 25.87 -34.22 -10.18
C VAL A 102 27.05 -33.78 -11.05
N ILE A 103 28.09 -33.19 -10.44
CA ILE A 103 29.16 -32.50 -11.17
C ILE A 103 30.01 -33.43 -12.06
N GLY A 104 29.98 -34.74 -11.81
CA GLY A 104 30.84 -35.72 -12.49
C GLY A 104 30.34 -36.21 -13.86
N ASN A 105 29.07 -35.99 -14.23
CA ASN A 105 28.49 -36.52 -15.45
C ASN A 105 27.62 -35.50 -16.17
N PRO A 106 27.86 -35.17 -17.44
CA PRO A 106 27.11 -34.18 -18.21
C PRO A 106 25.61 -34.48 -18.28
N LEU A 107 25.20 -35.73 -18.39
CA LEU A 107 23.78 -36.11 -18.48
C LEU A 107 23.06 -35.86 -17.16
N THR A 108 23.69 -36.25 -16.04
CA THR A 108 23.11 -35.98 -14.71
C THR A 108 23.05 -34.49 -14.41
N HIS A 109 24.03 -33.71 -14.86
CA HIS A 109 24.02 -32.24 -14.77
C HIS A 109 22.86 -31.65 -15.55
N PHE A 110 22.63 -32.06 -16.79
CA PHE A 110 21.48 -31.59 -17.60
C PHE A 110 20.13 -31.92 -16.93
N LEU A 111 19.95 -33.16 -16.46
CA LEU A 111 18.73 -33.56 -15.75
C LEU A 111 18.53 -32.78 -14.47
N TRP A 112 19.60 -32.55 -13.71
CA TRP A 112 19.55 -31.74 -12.49
C TRP A 112 19.12 -30.32 -12.76
N VAL A 113 19.67 -29.65 -13.79
CA VAL A 113 19.25 -28.31 -14.20
C VAL A 113 17.77 -28.29 -14.57
N ALA A 114 17.33 -29.26 -15.40
CA ALA A 114 15.92 -29.36 -15.81
C ALA A 114 14.97 -29.57 -14.64
N ILE A 115 15.33 -30.46 -13.70
CA ILE A 115 14.53 -30.72 -12.49
C ILE A 115 14.51 -29.51 -11.57
N SER A 116 15.64 -28.83 -11.39
CA SER A 116 15.73 -27.63 -10.54
C SER A 116 14.93 -26.47 -11.12
N LEU A 117 14.94 -26.26 -12.43
CA LEU A 117 14.10 -25.30 -13.13
C LEU A 117 12.60 -25.61 -12.94
N PHE A 118 12.24 -26.88 -13.21
CA PHE A 118 10.85 -27.32 -13.02
C PHE A 118 10.39 -27.11 -11.58
N ALA A 119 11.22 -27.54 -10.59
CA ALA A 119 10.92 -27.38 -9.18
C ALA A 119 10.76 -25.90 -8.79
N SER A 120 11.60 -24.99 -9.31
CA SER A 120 11.52 -23.56 -9.05
C SER A 120 10.21 -22.97 -9.54
N PHE A 121 9.79 -23.27 -10.77
CA PHE A 121 8.52 -22.80 -11.32
C PHE A 121 7.32 -23.45 -10.64
N PHE A 122 7.42 -24.72 -10.26
CA PHE A 122 6.39 -25.43 -9.53
C PHE A 122 6.18 -24.84 -8.13
N LEU A 123 7.26 -24.53 -7.40
CA LEU A 123 7.22 -23.86 -6.11
C LEU A 123 6.59 -22.46 -6.22
N LEU A 124 6.93 -21.70 -7.25
CA LEU A 124 6.29 -20.41 -7.54
C LEU A 124 4.76 -20.52 -7.67
N ARG A 125 4.27 -21.64 -8.17
CA ARG A 125 2.82 -21.87 -8.34
C ARG A 125 2.13 -22.36 -7.07
N ILE A 126 2.81 -23.17 -6.27
CA ILE A 126 2.24 -23.80 -5.06
C ILE A 126 2.29 -22.87 -3.85
N ILE A 127 3.40 -22.16 -3.68
CA ILE A 127 3.57 -21.28 -2.52
C ILE A 127 2.64 -20.08 -2.67
N ALA A 128 1.64 -20.00 -1.78
CA ALA A 128 0.65 -18.92 -1.80
C ALA A 128 1.26 -17.53 -1.55
N ASP A 129 2.37 -17.45 -0.80
CA ASP A 129 3.10 -16.20 -0.57
C ASP A 129 4.16 -15.98 -1.65
N TYR A 130 3.80 -15.20 -2.66
CA TYR A 130 4.71 -14.81 -3.74
C TYR A 130 5.96 -14.08 -3.22
N GLY A 131 5.85 -13.38 -2.10
CA GLY A 131 6.99 -12.70 -1.46
C GLY A 131 8.08 -13.65 -0.97
N THR A 132 7.78 -14.95 -0.79
CA THR A 132 8.75 -16.00 -0.42
C THR A 132 9.11 -16.87 -1.63
N ALA A 133 8.14 -17.18 -2.47
CA ALA A 133 8.32 -18.07 -3.62
C ALA A 133 9.27 -17.49 -4.67
N ALA A 134 9.10 -16.21 -5.04
CA ALA A 134 9.93 -15.57 -6.03
C ALA A 134 11.41 -15.47 -5.59
N PRO A 135 11.77 -15.01 -4.39
CA PRO A 135 13.15 -15.01 -3.91
C PRO A 135 13.79 -16.40 -3.89
N LEU A 136 13.05 -17.44 -3.50
CA LEU A 136 13.54 -18.81 -3.53
C LEU A 136 13.86 -19.29 -4.96
N GLY A 137 12.96 -19.02 -5.90
CA GLY A 137 13.18 -19.27 -7.33
C GLY A 137 14.42 -18.53 -7.86
N PHE A 138 14.55 -17.25 -7.54
CA PHE A 138 15.72 -16.44 -7.90
C PHE A 138 17.03 -16.98 -7.30
N ALA A 139 17.00 -17.45 -6.04
CA ALA A 139 18.17 -18.04 -5.41
C ALA A 139 18.63 -19.32 -6.14
N ILE A 140 17.70 -20.21 -6.48
CA ILE A 140 17.98 -21.44 -7.22
C ILE A 140 18.51 -21.12 -8.63
N LEU A 141 17.81 -20.26 -9.38
CA LEU A 141 18.20 -19.86 -10.74
C LEU A 141 19.54 -19.14 -10.77
N GLY A 142 19.76 -18.19 -9.86
CA GLY A 142 21.01 -17.46 -9.75
C GLY A 142 22.19 -18.38 -9.41
N ALA A 143 22.00 -19.32 -8.49
CA ALA A 143 23.02 -20.29 -8.15
C ALA A 143 23.28 -21.28 -9.30
N LEU A 144 22.24 -21.77 -10.00
CA LEU A 144 22.41 -22.60 -11.20
C LEU A 144 23.26 -21.90 -12.26
N SER A 145 23.03 -20.63 -12.53
CA SER A 145 23.79 -19.85 -13.55
C SER A 145 25.28 -19.75 -13.21
N VAL A 146 25.65 -19.76 -11.92
CA VAL A 146 27.06 -19.81 -11.48
C VAL A 146 27.69 -21.15 -11.81
N TRP A 147 26.94 -22.24 -11.70
CA TRP A 147 27.46 -23.60 -11.95
C TRP A 147 27.48 -23.98 -13.42
N ASP A 148 26.75 -23.29 -14.26
CA ASP A 148 26.79 -23.47 -15.72
C ASP A 148 28.03 -22.81 -16.37
N ASN A 149 28.73 -21.95 -15.66
CA ASN A 149 29.93 -21.28 -16.16
C ASN A 149 31.17 -22.17 -16.01
N HIS A 150 31.55 -22.89 -17.08
CA HIS A 150 32.67 -23.81 -17.10
C HIS A 150 34.06 -23.19 -17.04
N LEU A 151 34.19 -21.89 -17.19
CA LEU A 151 35.48 -21.17 -17.21
C LEU A 151 36.02 -20.85 -15.83
N VAL A 152 35.24 -21.11 -14.77
CA VAL A 152 35.58 -20.73 -13.40
C VAL A 152 35.86 -22.01 -12.56
N ASN A 153 36.88 -21.97 -11.70
CA ASN A 153 37.21 -23.05 -10.78
C ASN A 153 36.07 -23.39 -9.82
N VAL A 154 35.98 -24.64 -9.39
CA VAL A 154 34.94 -25.13 -8.48
C VAL A 154 34.87 -24.30 -7.18
N ASN A 155 36.04 -23.96 -6.60
CA ASN A 155 36.08 -23.14 -5.38
C ASN A 155 35.46 -21.76 -5.59
N SER A 156 35.76 -21.09 -6.72
CA SER A 156 35.19 -19.78 -7.03
C SER A 156 33.67 -19.85 -7.33
N ARG A 157 33.20 -20.96 -7.90
CA ARG A 157 31.75 -21.19 -8.08
C ARG A 157 31.07 -21.36 -6.72
N LEU A 158 31.65 -22.13 -5.84
CA LEU A 158 31.13 -22.33 -4.48
C LEU A 158 31.09 -20.99 -3.72
N GLU A 159 32.18 -20.24 -3.77
CA GLU A 159 32.30 -18.93 -3.15
C GLU A 159 31.25 -17.98 -3.71
N ASN A 160 31.11 -17.86 -5.04
CA ASN A 160 30.10 -17.01 -5.68
C ASN A 160 28.66 -17.43 -5.30
N THR A 161 28.40 -18.74 -5.20
CA THR A 161 27.12 -19.27 -4.79
C THR A 161 26.79 -18.91 -3.34
N LEU A 162 27.76 -18.99 -2.43
CA LEU A 162 27.58 -18.59 -1.03
C LEU A 162 27.40 -17.07 -0.90
N TRP A 163 28.17 -16.30 -1.65
CA TRP A 163 28.04 -14.84 -1.66
C TRP A 163 26.72 -14.36 -2.24
N LEU A 164 26.04 -15.15 -3.05
CA LEU A 164 24.68 -14.84 -3.50
C LEU A 164 23.71 -14.69 -2.31
N ALA A 165 23.73 -15.64 -1.38
CA ALA A 165 22.95 -15.54 -0.16
C ALA A 165 23.50 -14.46 0.79
N GLY A 166 24.84 -14.34 0.88
CA GLY A 166 25.50 -13.33 1.69
C GLY A 166 25.15 -11.90 1.29
N SER A 167 25.17 -11.60 -0.01
CA SER A 167 24.82 -10.26 -0.52
C SER A 167 23.36 -9.86 -0.21
N VAL A 168 22.44 -10.82 -0.29
CA VAL A 168 21.03 -10.60 0.04
C VAL A 168 20.83 -10.47 1.57
N ALA A 169 21.58 -11.21 2.37
CA ALA A 169 21.56 -11.05 3.83
C ALA A 169 22.07 -9.68 4.27
N ILE A 170 23.16 -9.18 3.66
CA ILE A 170 23.67 -7.83 3.87
C ILE A 170 22.61 -6.80 3.45
N ALA A 171 21.99 -6.99 2.29
CA ALA A 171 20.92 -6.11 1.81
C ALA A 171 19.75 -6.07 2.80
N ALA A 172 19.33 -7.20 3.32
CA ALA A 172 18.27 -7.27 4.33
C ALA A 172 18.65 -6.51 5.61
N ALA A 173 19.86 -6.74 6.13
CA ALA A 173 20.35 -6.07 7.34
C ALA A 173 20.40 -4.54 7.16
N VAL A 174 21.02 -4.07 6.08
CA VAL A 174 21.12 -2.62 5.78
C VAL A 174 19.74 -2.00 5.60
N THR A 175 18.85 -2.65 4.85
CA THR A 175 17.51 -2.11 4.62
C THR A 175 16.72 -1.98 5.92
N ILE A 176 16.82 -2.97 6.82
CA ILE A 176 16.16 -2.93 8.12
C ILE A 176 16.72 -1.78 8.97
N VAL A 177 18.05 -1.62 9.03
CA VAL A 177 18.69 -0.54 9.80
C VAL A 177 18.29 0.83 9.27
N VAL A 178 18.35 1.04 7.96
CA VAL A 178 17.95 2.30 7.32
C VAL A 178 16.48 2.59 7.61
N GLU A 179 15.60 1.59 7.51
CA GLU A 179 14.18 1.73 7.81
C GLU A 179 13.93 2.21 9.24
N TYR A 180 14.65 1.65 10.22
CA TYR A 180 14.56 2.08 11.61
C TYR A 180 15.06 3.52 11.82
N ILE A 181 16.19 3.89 11.19
CA ILE A 181 16.73 5.25 11.28
C ILE A 181 15.74 6.27 10.70
N PHE A 182 15.19 5.98 9.51
CA PHE A 182 14.22 6.84 8.87
C PHE A 182 12.92 6.99 9.68
N ARG A 183 12.49 5.94 10.37
CA ARG A 183 11.33 5.99 11.27
C ARG A 183 11.59 6.83 12.50
N LEU A 184 12.80 6.78 13.08
CA LEU A 184 13.18 7.64 14.20
C LEU A 184 13.20 9.12 13.80
N ALA A 185 13.68 9.41 12.57
CA ALA A 185 13.71 10.76 12.05
C ALA A 185 12.32 11.33 11.72
N HIS A 186 11.38 10.46 11.29
CA HIS A 186 10.02 10.85 10.91
C HIS A 186 9.03 9.81 11.46
N PRO A 187 8.54 10.00 12.67
CA PRO A 187 7.52 9.14 13.28
C PRO A 187 6.14 9.38 12.65
N SER A 188 6.06 9.59 11.32
CA SER A 188 4.81 9.78 10.61
C SER A 188 3.94 8.54 10.78
N THR A 189 2.79 8.74 11.34
CA THR A 189 1.71 7.77 11.33
C THR A 189 1.05 7.84 9.95
N ASP A 190 1.64 7.21 8.94
CA ASP A 190 1.08 7.13 7.56
C ASP A 190 -0.41 6.81 7.56
N PHE A 191 -0.86 6.12 8.61
CA PHE A 191 -2.25 5.78 8.83
C PHE A 191 -3.10 6.99 9.29
N ALA A 192 -2.63 7.74 10.30
CA ALA A 192 -3.35 8.91 10.82
C ALA A 192 -3.39 10.02 9.76
N GLU A 193 -2.28 10.30 9.10
CA GLU A 193 -2.19 11.23 7.99
C GLU A 193 -3.12 10.83 6.83
N GLY A 194 -3.15 9.53 6.49
CA GLY A 194 -4.02 9.02 5.44
C GLY A 194 -5.52 9.14 5.75
N ILE A 195 -5.93 9.05 7.02
CA ILE A 195 -7.30 9.33 7.47
C ILE A 195 -7.56 10.84 7.46
N GLU A 196 -6.63 11.62 8.03
CA GLU A 196 -6.76 13.07 8.14
C GLU A 196 -6.99 13.73 6.79
N ILE A 197 -6.18 13.42 5.79
CA ILE A 197 -6.33 14.00 4.45
C ILE A 197 -7.71 13.67 3.86
N ARG A 198 -8.19 12.44 4.03
CA ARG A 198 -9.52 12.03 3.53
C ARG A 198 -10.66 12.77 4.24
N MET A 199 -10.58 12.87 5.57
CA MET A 199 -11.62 13.56 6.35
C MET A 199 -11.62 15.06 6.03
N ARG A 200 -10.46 15.69 5.90
CA ARG A 200 -10.33 17.08 5.46
C ARG A 200 -10.85 17.29 4.03
N THR A 201 -10.65 16.33 3.14
CA THR A 201 -11.22 16.40 1.78
C THR A 201 -12.75 16.43 1.85
N ILE A 202 -13.37 15.56 2.66
CA ILE A 202 -14.83 15.54 2.85
C ILE A 202 -15.32 16.86 3.49
N GLU A 203 -14.64 17.34 4.51
CA GLU A 203 -14.94 18.62 5.16
C GLU A 203 -14.94 19.77 4.15
N ASN A 204 -13.91 19.88 3.31
CA ASN A 204 -13.81 20.93 2.32
C ASN A 204 -14.88 20.82 1.22
N VAL A 205 -15.26 19.61 0.82
CA VAL A 205 -16.39 19.39 -0.10
C VAL A 205 -17.69 19.92 0.49
N LEU A 206 -17.98 19.63 1.75
CA LEU A 206 -19.18 20.09 2.43
C LEU A 206 -19.19 21.62 2.63
N ARG A 207 -18.05 22.20 3.02
CA ARG A 207 -17.92 23.66 3.16
C ARG A 207 -18.02 24.39 1.83
N SER A 208 -17.43 23.84 0.76
CA SER A 208 -17.54 24.37 -0.60
C SER A 208 -19.01 24.38 -1.05
N ALA A 209 -19.74 23.29 -0.85
CA ALA A 209 -21.16 23.21 -1.16
C ALA A 209 -21.98 24.25 -0.36
N ALA A 210 -21.74 24.35 0.96
CA ALA A 210 -22.45 25.31 1.81
C ALA A 210 -22.18 26.77 1.44
N THR A 211 -20.97 27.12 1.02
CA THR A 211 -20.60 28.49 0.62
C THR A 211 -20.88 28.79 -0.84
N GLN A 212 -21.27 27.78 -1.62
CA GLN A 212 -21.44 27.87 -3.08
C GLN A 212 -20.19 28.39 -3.81
N HIS A 213 -19.03 28.15 -3.23
CA HIS A 213 -17.75 28.41 -3.88
C HIS A 213 -17.23 27.15 -4.57
N PRO A 214 -16.59 27.26 -5.74
CA PRO A 214 -16.00 26.11 -6.40
C PRO A 214 -14.96 25.46 -5.47
N LEU A 215 -14.95 24.14 -5.45
CA LEU A 215 -13.95 23.39 -4.70
C LEU A 215 -12.57 23.69 -5.27
N ASP A 216 -11.59 23.93 -4.41
CA ASP A 216 -10.21 24.13 -4.83
C ASP A 216 -9.70 22.92 -5.61
N SER A 217 -8.94 23.16 -6.68
CA SER A 217 -8.44 22.13 -7.60
C SER A 217 -7.63 21.03 -6.91
N GLU A 218 -6.95 21.35 -5.80
CA GLU A 218 -6.22 20.37 -5.00
C GLU A 218 -7.18 19.38 -4.31
N TRP A 219 -8.25 19.88 -3.71
CA TRP A 219 -9.22 19.02 -3.03
C TRP A 219 -10.09 18.24 -4.01
N GLU A 220 -10.42 18.80 -5.16
CA GLU A 220 -11.11 18.08 -6.23
C GLU A 220 -10.26 16.91 -6.77
N LYS A 221 -8.98 17.15 -7.01
CA LYS A 221 -8.02 16.11 -7.39
C LYS A 221 -7.90 15.02 -6.32
N ASN A 222 -7.79 15.40 -5.05
CA ASN A 222 -7.70 14.46 -3.94
C ASN A 222 -8.97 13.62 -3.83
N LEU A 223 -10.16 14.22 -3.97
CA LEU A 223 -11.43 13.52 -3.96
C LEU A 223 -11.49 12.46 -5.06
N GLY A 224 -11.12 12.81 -6.30
CA GLY A 224 -11.07 11.89 -7.44
C GLY A 224 -10.10 10.74 -7.23
N ILE A 225 -8.90 11.02 -6.70
CA ILE A 225 -7.91 9.99 -6.38
C ILE A 225 -8.43 9.04 -5.31
N TYR A 226 -8.99 9.55 -4.21
CA TYR A 226 -9.43 8.70 -3.09
C TYR A 226 -10.70 7.90 -3.40
N ALA A 227 -11.60 8.42 -4.23
CA ALA A 227 -12.75 7.68 -4.73
C ALA A 227 -12.30 6.51 -5.63
N THR A 228 -11.26 6.71 -6.45
CA THR A 228 -10.75 5.67 -7.36
C THR A 228 -9.89 4.63 -6.63
N VAL A 229 -8.93 5.06 -5.80
CA VAL A 229 -7.98 4.18 -5.09
C VAL A 229 -8.62 3.49 -3.87
N GLY A 230 -9.68 4.09 -3.31
CA GLY A 230 -10.40 3.59 -2.15
C GLY A 230 -9.55 3.53 -0.87
N THR A 231 -9.91 2.60 0.02
CA THR A 231 -9.27 2.41 1.34
C THR A 231 -8.30 1.23 1.40
N SER A 232 -7.96 0.63 0.27
CA SER A 232 -7.13 -0.59 0.20
C SER A 232 -5.77 -0.42 0.88
N ARG A 233 -5.13 0.76 0.74
CA ARG A 233 -3.86 1.08 1.40
C ARG A 233 -4.02 1.17 2.92
N LEU A 234 -5.03 1.88 3.41
CA LEU A 234 -5.29 2.03 4.85
C LEU A 234 -5.61 0.68 5.50
N ARG A 235 -6.39 -0.18 4.83
CA ARG A 235 -6.66 -1.54 5.31
C ARG A 235 -5.41 -2.38 5.41
N ARG A 236 -4.50 -2.31 4.43
CA ARG A 236 -3.21 -3.01 4.49
C ARG A 236 -2.35 -2.51 5.65
N LEU A 237 -2.29 -1.20 5.89
CA LEU A 237 -1.56 -0.63 7.02
C LEU A 237 -2.10 -1.13 8.37
N ILE A 238 -3.43 -1.21 8.53
CA ILE A 238 -4.05 -1.76 9.75
C ILE A 238 -3.73 -3.25 9.92
N LEU A 239 -3.91 -4.06 8.88
CA LEU A 239 -3.67 -5.50 8.96
C LEU A 239 -2.21 -5.81 9.34
N ARG A 240 -1.28 -4.99 8.85
CA ARG A 240 0.16 -5.12 9.05
C ARG A 240 0.67 -4.43 10.32
N SER A 241 -0.14 -3.59 10.95
CA SER A 241 0.23 -2.93 12.21
C SER A 241 0.35 -3.94 13.35
N GLY A 242 1.15 -3.62 14.37
CA GLY A 242 1.29 -4.42 15.58
C GLY A 242 0.08 -4.34 16.54
N TYR A 243 -1.04 -3.73 16.14
CA TYR A 243 -2.22 -3.58 16.99
C TYR A 243 -2.89 -4.93 17.29
N SER A 244 -3.60 -5.00 18.43
CA SER A 244 -4.38 -6.17 18.79
C SER A 244 -5.47 -6.50 17.76
N THR A 245 -5.86 -7.76 17.63
CA THR A 245 -6.87 -8.21 16.65
C THR A 245 -8.19 -7.46 16.82
N HIS A 246 -8.57 -7.17 18.06
CA HIS A 246 -9.80 -6.44 18.38
C HIS A 246 -9.73 -4.98 17.89
N TYR A 247 -8.63 -4.29 18.15
CA TYR A 247 -8.40 -2.91 17.70
C TYR A 247 -8.34 -2.82 16.17
N LYS A 248 -7.72 -3.81 15.51
CA LYS A 248 -7.72 -3.92 14.04
C LYS A 248 -9.13 -4.02 13.45
N ALA A 249 -10.01 -4.80 14.09
CA ALA A 249 -11.39 -4.96 13.62
C ALA A 249 -12.17 -3.64 13.75
N GLN A 250 -12.02 -2.92 14.88
CA GLN A 250 -12.69 -1.64 15.12
C GLN A 250 -12.25 -0.55 14.14
N ILE A 251 -10.93 -0.36 14.01
CA ILE A 251 -10.39 0.62 13.06
C ILE A 251 -10.67 0.21 11.62
N GLY A 252 -10.66 -1.10 11.32
CA GLY A 252 -11.01 -1.60 9.99
C GLY A 252 -12.43 -1.24 9.58
N ALA A 253 -13.39 -1.31 10.52
CA ALA A 253 -14.75 -0.86 10.31
C ALA A 253 -14.83 0.66 10.08
N ALA A 254 -14.14 1.45 10.91
CA ALA A 254 -14.09 2.90 10.75
C ALA A 254 -13.49 3.31 9.39
N VAL A 255 -12.39 2.68 8.96
CA VAL A 255 -11.78 2.92 7.65
C VAL A 255 -12.70 2.55 6.49
N ALA A 256 -13.50 1.48 6.63
CA ALA A 256 -14.48 1.12 5.62
C ALA A 256 -15.57 2.19 5.48
N LEU A 257 -16.04 2.73 6.61
CA LEU A 257 -17.03 3.81 6.63
C LEU A 257 -16.46 5.14 6.09
N VAL A 258 -15.21 5.48 6.40
CA VAL A 258 -14.51 6.63 5.81
C VAL A 258 -14.40 6.48 4.29
N GLY A 259 -14.09 5.28 3.79
CA GLY A 259 -14.07 5.01 2.37
C GLY A 259 -15.44 5.21 1.71
N ARG A 260 -16.49 4.67 2.33
CA ARG A 260 -17.85 4.86 1.86
C ARG A 260 -18.25 6.34 1.86
N LEU A 261 -17.82 7.09 2.87
CA LEU A 261 -18.10 8.53 2.98
C LEU A 261 -17.40 9.32 1.85
N ILE A 262 -16.19 8.96 1.46
CA ILE A 262 -15.48 9.52 0.29
C ILE A 262 -16.25 9.25 -1.01
N ASP A 263 -16.71 8.01 -1.21
CA ASP A 263 -17.46 7.66 -2.42
C ASP A 263 -18.79 8.45 -2.51
N ILE A 264 -19.48 8.60 -1.37
CA ILE A 264 -20.69 9.43 -1.32
C ILE A 264 -20.37 10.91 -1.54
N ALA A 265 -19.26 11.42 -0.97
CA ALA A 265 -18.83 12.80 -1.14
C ALA A 265 -18.50 13.12 -2.61
N ALA A 266 -17.93 12.18 -3.35
CA ALA A 266 -17.67 12.33 -4.78
C ALA A 266 -18.98 12.46 -5.58
N ASN A 267 -19.97 11.60 -5.27
CA ASN A 267 -21.29 11.66 -5.90
C ASN A 267 -22.06 12.94 -5.49
N PHE A 268 -21.94 13.36 -4.23
CA PHE A 268 -22.50 14.60 -3.72
C PHE A 268 -21.92 15.82 -4.45
N GLN A 269 -20.60 15.92 -4.58
CA GLN A 269 -19.93 16.99 -5.30
C GLN A 269 -20.38 17.05 -6.76
N PHE A 270 -20.48 15.90 -7.41
CA PHE A 270 -21.00 15.82 -8.77
C PHE A 270 -22.45 16.32 -8.85
N ALA A 271 -23.33 15.91 -7.94
CA ALA A 271 -24.71 16.35 -7.91
C ALA A 271 -24.82 17.87 -7.68
N VAL A 272 -24.05 18.42 -6.73
CA VAL A 272 -24.02 19.87 -6.46
C VAL A 272 -23.50 20.65 -7.66
N SER A 273 -22.49 20.15 -8.37
CA SER A 273 -21.97 20.83 -9.57
C SER A 273 -22.95 20.87 -10.75
N GLN A 274 -23.94 19.98 -10.78
CA GLN A 274 -25.00 19.94 -11.80
C GLN A 274 -26.22 20.79 -11.43
N GLN A 275 -26.38 21.17 -10.15
CA GLN A 275 -27.46 22.00 -9.71
C GLN A 275 -27.18 23.48 -10.05
N ALA A 276 -28.01 24.07 -10.90
CA ALA A 276 -27.96 25.51 -11.22
C ALA A 276 -28.66 26.40 -10.17
N GLU A 277 -29.43 25.79 -9.26
CA GLU A 277 -30.22 26.50 -8.25
C GLU A 277 -29.43 26.77 -6.97
N THR A 278 -29.79 27.86 -6.30
CA THR A 278 -29.21 28.19 -4.99
C THR A 278 -29.66 27.17 -3.96
N ILE A 279 -28.69 26.64 -3.20
CA ILE A 279 -28.92 25.66 -2.13
C ILE A 279 -29.81 26.30 -1.05
N ASP A 280 -30.81 25.54 -0.62
CA ASP A 280 -31.72 25.94 0.45
C ASP A 280 -30.95 26.28 1.75
N PRO A 281 -31.31 27.35 2.49
CA PRO A 281 -30.67 27.72 3.74
C PRO A 281 -30.59 26.58 4.76
N ASP A 282 -31.61 25.73 4.85
CA ASP A 282 -31.63 24.58 5.75
C ASP A 282 -30.61 23.53 5.34
N ASP A 283 -30.51 23.18 4.06
CA ASP A 283 -29.50 22.25 3.54
C ASP A 283 -28.07 22.80 3.69
N ARG A 284 -27.91 24.13 3.51
CA ARG A 284 -26.65 24.83 3.79
C ARG A 284 -26.20 24.65 5.25
N GLN A 285 -27.10 24.84 6.19
CA GLN A 285 -26.80 24.69 7.61
C GLN A 285 -26.50 23.24 7.97
N ARG A 286 -27.17 22.27 7.33
CA ARG A 286 -26.88 20.83 7.46
C ARG A 286 -25.49 20.48 6.95
N CYS A 287 -25.08 20.99 5.79
CA CYS A 287 -23.73 20.80 5.27
C CYS A 287 -22.66 21.33 6.23
N LEU A 288 -22.86 22.54 6.82
CA LEU A 288 -21.92 23.11 7.79
C LEU A 288 -21.84 22.28 9.06
N ARG A 289 -22.98 21.84 9.62
CA ARG A 289 -23.00 20.97 10.80
C ARG A 289 -22.26 19.66 10.53
N LEU A 290 -22.53 19.01 9.41
CA LEU A 290 -21.85 17.78 9.03
C LEU A 290 -20.34 17.98 8.81
N ALA A 291 -19.94 19.14 8.25
CA ALA A 291 -18.51 19.48 8.12
C ALA A 291 -17.81 19.60 9.48
N ASP A 292 -18.46 20.25 10.46
CA ASP A 292 -17.92 20.39 11.82
C ASP A 292 -17.88 19.06 12.56
N GLU A 293 -18.88 18.20 12.36
CA GLU A 293 -18.87 16.82 12.88
C GLU A 293 -17.75 15.97 12.28
N VAL A 294 -17.56 16.04 10.96
CA VAL A 294 -16.44 15.37 10.26
C VAL A 294 -15.09 15.89 10.76
N HIS A 295 -14.97 17.20 10.99
CA HIS A 295 -13.77 17.81 11.56
C HIS A 295 -13.48 17.28 12.98
N SER A 296 -14.48 17.25 13.86
CA SER A 296 -14.33 16.73 15.23
C SER A 296 -13.97 15.26 15.24
N LEU A 297 -14.55 14.48 14.33
CA LEU A 297 -14.24 13.07 14.13
C LEU A 297 -12.79 12.87 13.65
N CYS A 298 -12.32 13.74 12.75
CA CYS A 298 -10.94 13.72 12.28
C CYS A 298 -9.95 13.94 13.43
N ILE A 299 -10.19 14.92 14.28
CA ILE A 299 -9.35 15.21 15.47
C ILE A 299 -9.36 14.01 16.43
N ALA A 300 -10.53 13.44 16.72
CA ALA A 300 -10.65 12.31 17.62
C ALA A 300 -9.90 11.07 17.11
N LEU A 301 -10.00 10.77 15.81
CA LEU A 301 -9.31 9.62 15.19
C LEU A 301 -7.79 9.82 15.13
N THR A 302 -7.31 11.04 14.85
CA THR A 302 -5.87 11.34 14.77
C THR A 302 -5.22 11.39 16.16
N GLN A 303 -5.93 11.86 17.18
CA GLN A 303 -5.45 11.93 18.55
C GLN A 303 -5.69 10.65 19.37
N HIS A 304 -6.20 9.59 18.74
CA HIS A 304 -6.59 8.34 19.42
C HIS A 304 -7.62 8.54 20.55
N GLN A 305 -8.42 9.59 20.45
CA GLN A 305 -9.50 9.88 21.37
C GLN A 305 -10.78 9.18 20.92
N LEU A 306 -11.71 9.01 21.86
CA LEU A 306 -13.02 8.48 21.53
C LEU A 306 -13.85 9.58 20.87
N PRO A 307 -14.35 9.37 19.65
CA PRO A 307 -15.20 10.34 18.99
C PRO A 307 -16.51 10.53 19.78
N GLN A 308 -17.01 11.76 19.79
CA GLN A 308 -18.33 12.05 20.36
C GLN A 308 -19.42 11.40 19.50
N GLN A 309 -20.53 11.01 20.13
CA GLN A 309 -21.70 10.55 19.39
C GLN A 309 -22.39 11.75 18.74
N PHE A 310 -22.68 11.64 17.47
CA PHE A 310 -23.43 12.66 16.73
C PHE A 310 -24.92 12.50 17.02
N GLU A 311 -25.61 13.64 17.18
CA GLU A 311 -27.07 13.64 17.19
C GLU A 311 -27.59 13.28 15.81
N ARG A 312 -28.47 12.30 15.73
CA ARG A 312 -29.12 12.00 14.44
C ARG A 312 -30.00 13.16 14.04
N PRO A 313 -29.81 13.71 12.83
CA PRO A 313 -30.80 14.63 12.29
C PRO A 313 -32.15 13.93 12.20
N SER A 314 -33.24 14.69 12.30
CA SER A 314 -34.59 14.12 12.19
C SER A 314 -34.72 13.26 10.92
N PRO A 315 -35.15 11.99 11.03
CA PRO A 315 -35.21 11.08 9.88
C PRO A 315 -36.14 11.57 8.76
N ASP A 316 -37.06 12.46 9.09
CA ASP A 316 -38.08 12.97 8.18
C ASP A 316 -37.77 14.38 7.61
N ALA A 317 -36.62 14.98 7.93
CA ALA A 317 -36.25 16.25 7.38
C ALA A 317 -36.01 16.14 5.85
N PRO A 318 -36.83 16.78 5.02
CA PRO A 318 -36.64 16.77 3.58
C PRO A 318 -35.31 17.44 3.23
N THR A 319 -34.58 16.90 2.27
CA THR A 319 -33.40 17.53 1.69
C THR A 319 -33.54 17.54 0.18
N GLN A 320 -33.17 18.68 -0.42
CA GLN A 320 -33.18 18.84 -1.88
C GLN A 320 -31.86 18.34 -2.51
N ILE A 321 -30.79 18.23 -1.70
CA ILE A 321 -29.49 17.84 -2.21
C ILE A 321 -29.37 16.31 -2.17
N PRO A 322 -29.19 15.66 -3.33
CA PRO A 322 -28.94 14.23 -3.38
C PRO A 322 -27.69 13.85 -2.55
N PHE A 323 -27.72 12.69 -1.93
CA PHE A 323 -26.62 12.12 -1.13
C PHE A 323 -26.33 12.80 0.23
N LEU A 324 -26.83 14.01 0.54
CA LEU A 324 -26.57 14.67 1.83
C LEU A 324 -27.04 13.81 3.00
N LYS A 325 -28.27 13.31 2.95
CA LYS A 325 -28.81 12.40 3.97
C LYS A 325 -27.97 11.12 4.12
N THR A 326 -27.50 10.57 3.01
CA THR A 326 -26.68 9.36 3.02
C THR A 326 -25.29 9.61 3.65
N MET A 327 -24.75 10.83 3.49
CA MET A 327 -23.53 11.27 4.16
C MET A 327 -23.73 11.39 5.66
N GLU A 328 -24.81 12.04 6.11
CA GLU A 328 -25.18 12.16 7.52
C GLU A 328 -25.33 10.78 8.17
N ASP A 329 -26.11 9.88 7.57
CA ASP A 329 -26.32 8.52 8.06
C ASP A 329 -25.00 7.73 8.16
N THR A 330 -24.12 7.90 7.19
CA THR A 330 -22.81 7.21 7.16
C THR A 330 -21.86 7.78 8.22
N ALA A 331 -21.83 9.09 8.41
CA ALA A 331 -21.00 9.75 9.42
C ALA A 331 -21.37 9.31 10.85
N VAL A 332 -22.68 9.23 11.15
CA VAL A 332 -23.19 8.74 12.45
C VAL A 332 -22.78 7.30 12.74
N LEU A 333 -22.61 6.46 11.72
CA LEU A 333 -22.20 5.06 11.91
C LEU A 333 -20.74 4.91 12.35
N ILE A 334 -19.85 5.88 12.06
CA ILE A 334 -18.43 5.78 12.40
C ILE A 334 -18.21 5.73 13.91
N PRO A 335 -18.73 6.67 14.74
CA PRO A 335 -18.65 6.56 16.19
C PRO A 335 -19.34 5.30 16.73
N GLN A 336 -20.52 4.95 16.20
CA GLN A 336 -21.27 3.78 16.64
C GLN A 336 -20.52 2.47 16.39
N GLY A 337 -19.83 2.32 15.26
CA GLY A 337 -18.98 1.15 14.97
C GLY A 337 -17.82 1.00 15.96
N ILE A 338 -17.26 2.11 16.44
CA ILE A 338 -16.20 2.13 17.45
C ILE A 338 -16.75 1.80 18.85
N PHE A 339 -17.94 2.31 19.22
CA PHE A 339 -18.55 2.10 20.52
C PHE A 339 -19.34 0.78 20.63
N GLY A 340 -20.02 0.35 19.58
CA GLY A 340 -20.91 -0.82 19.59
C GLY A 340 -20.23 -2.11 20.04
N ASN A 341 -18.97 -2.27 19.70
CA ASN A 341 -18.16 -3.41 20.12
C ASN A 341 -17.83 -3.41 21.64
N ARG A 342 -17.82 -2.26 22.33
CA ARG A 342 -17.60 -2.20 23.78
C ARG A 342 -18.81 -2.63 24.59
N VAL A 343 -20.01 -2.34 24.12
CA VAL A 343 -21.25 -2.79 24.78
C VAL A 343 -21.36 -4.31 24.71
N HIS A 344 -21.09 -4.92 23.55
CA HIS A 344 -21.08 -6.37 23.40
C HIS A 344 -19.98 -7.07 24.22
N GLN A 345 -18.83 -6.43 24.43
CA GLN A 345 -17.77 -6.98 25.28
C GLN A 345 -18.12 -6.93 26.77
N ARG A 346 -18.73 -5.83 27.25
CA ARG A 346 -19.21 -5.75 28.62
C ARG A 346 -20.33 -6.76 28.91
N LEU A 347 -21.22 -6.99 27.95
CA LEU A 347 -22.26 -8.01 28.09
C LEU A 347 -21.70 -9.44 28.10
N ARG A 348 -20.61 -9.73 27.36
CA ARG A 348 -19.94 -11.04 27.40
C ARG A 348 -19.10 -11.23 28.68
N SER A 349 -18.47 -10.20 29.21
CA SER A 349 -17.69 -10.28 30.46
C SER A 349 -18.57 -10.27 31.73
N SER A 350 -19.83 -9.86 31.63
CA SER A 350 -20.81 -9.96 32.73
C SER A 350 -21.63 -11.27 32.69
N ALA A 351 -21.48 -12.07 31.61
CA ALA A 351 -22.13 -13.36 31.44
C ALA A 351 -21.15 -14.56 31.60
N ALA A 352 -19.86 -14.29 31.86
CA ALA A 352 -18.83 -15.24 32.26
C ALA A 352 -18.43 -15.00 33.72
#